data_02f9449046771ec1f06f0a07af9a5cc1
#
_entry.id   02f9449046771ec1f06f0a07af9a5cc1
#
_cell.length_a   1.000
_cell.length_b   1.000
_cell.length_c   1.000
_cell.angle_alpha   90.00
_cell.angle_beta   90.00
_cell.angle_gamma   90.00
#
_symmetry.space_group_name_H-M   'P 1'
#
loop_
_entity.id
_entity.type
_entity.pdbx_description
1 polymer ?
#
loop_
_entity_poly.entity_id
_entity_poly.type
_entity_poly.pdbx_seq_one_letter_code
_entity_poly.pdbx_strand_id
1 'polypeptide(L)'
;MKKIINPWKGLDGYMCFACSPANPSGLHMEFYEDGDDIVAYWKPNGYMQGWLKTLHGGIQSTLMDEIGGWIIIRKLQTTGVTSRLEAKFIKSISTDEPLLTIRGRIKDRKRNAVFLEAEIYNSQNELCARADMVYFVVSKERATEEFHFCGCKTEDE
;
A
#
# COMPACT_ATOMS: atom_id res chain seq x y z
N MET A 1 2.85 13.07 -11.37
CA MET A 1 2.16 12.04 -10.57
C MET A 1 1.02 11.48 -11.38
N LYS A 2 0.91 10.15 -11.50
CA LYS A 2 -0.05 9.47 -12.38
C LYS A 2 -0.89 8.49 -11.56
N LYS A 3 -2.21 8.56 -11.67
CA LYS A 3 -3.10 7.64 -10.94
C LYS A 3 -2.98 6.23 -11.51
N ILE A 4 -2.86 5.25 -10.64
CA ILE A 4 -2.75 3.83 -10.99
C ILE A 4 -4.15 3.25 -11.07
N ILE A 5 -4.42 2.51 -12.13
CA ILE A 5 -5.69 1.79 -12.30
C ILE A 5 -5.60 0.46 -11.56
N ASN A 6 -6.55 0.20 -10.67
CA ASN A 6 -6.61 -1.09 -9.97
C ASN A 6 -7.05 -2.20 -10.96
N PRO A 7 -6.16 -3.15 -11.30
CA PRO A 7 -6.46 -4.17 -12.30
C PRO A 7 -7.52 -5.19 -11.87
N TRP A 8 -7.84 -5.27 -10.59
CA TRP A 8 -8.86 -6.19 -10.06
C TRP A 8 -10.22 -5.53 -9.85
N LYS A 9 -10.33 -4.23 -10.09
CA LYS A 9 -11.61 -3.52 -9.96
C LYS A 9 -12.67 -4.15 -10.87
N GLY A 10 -13.79 -4.58 -10.26
CA GLY A 10 -14.87 -5.25 -10.96
C GLY A 10 -14.72 -6.76 -11.10
N LEU A 11 -13.60 -7.34 -10.67
CA LEU A 11 -13.45 -8.79 -10.60
C LEU A 11 -14.37 -9.34 -9.51
N ASP A 12 -15.15 -10.36 -9.85
CA ASP A 12 -16.07 -11.00 -8.93
C ASP A 12 -15.32 -11.61 -7.74
N GLY A 13 -15.80 -11.30 -6.53
CA GLY A 13 -15.17 -11.76 -5.29
C GLY A 13 -13.93 -10.96 -4.83
N TYR A 14 -13.51 -9.94 -5.57
CA TYR A 14 -12.38 -9.11 -5.17
C TYR A 14 -12.75 -8.19 -4.01
N MET A 15 -12.24 -8.50 -2.82
CA MET A 15 -12.57 -7.84 -1.55
C MET A 15 -11.31 -7.49 -0.73
N CYS A 16 -10.23 -7.07 -1.37
CA CYS A 16 -9.04 -6.63 -0.62
C CYS A 16 -9.44 -5.61 0.45
N PHE A 17 -9.06 -5.86 1.68
CA PHE A 17 -9.40 -4.98 2.81
C PHE A 17 -8.83 -3.57 2.62
N ALA A 18 -7.63 -3.46 2.07
CA ALA A 18 -6.98 -2.16 1.95
C ALA A 18 -7.39 -1.39 0.70
N CYS A 19 -7.60 -2.04 -0.46
CA CYS A 19 -7.74 -1.31 -1.72
C CYS A 19 -8.96 -1.68 -2.58
N SER A 20 -9.77 -2.69 -2.21
CA SER A 20 -10.97 -2.97 -2.99
C SER A 20 -12.05 -1.92 -2.72
N PRO A 21 -12.54 -1.22 -3.76
CA PRO A 21 -13.65 -0.27 -3.59
C PRO A 21 -14.97 -0.96 -3.28
N ALA A 22 -15.07 -2.27 -3.51
CA ALA A 22 -16.27 -3.07 -3.25
C ALA A 22 -16.38 -3.55 -1.80
N ASN A 23 -15.29 -3.49 -1.01
CA ASN A 23 -15.33 -3.90 0.40
C ASN A 23 -15.86 -2.76 1.27
N PRO A 24 -17.09 -2.86 1.84
CA PRO A 24 -17.66 -1.77 2.63
C PRO A 24 -16.91 -1.49 3.94
N SER A 25 -16.13 -2.46 4.44
CA SER A 25 -15.34 -2.33 5.65
C SER A 25 -13.86 -1.97 5.37
N GLY A 26 -13.51 -1.79 4.09
CA GLY A 26 -12.14 -1.58 3.67
C GLY A 26 -11.63 -0.17 3.82
N LEU A 27 -10.34 0.00 3.57
CA LEU A 27 -9.66 1.30 3.65
C LEU A 27 -9.81 2.12 2.37
N HIS A 28 -10.15 1.48 1.26
CA HIS A 28 -10.37 2.10 -0.07
C HIS A 28 -9.19 2.95 -0.54
N MET A 29 -7.97 2.44 -0.36
CA MET A 29 -6.76 3.12 -0.81
C MET A 29 -6.71 3.24 -2.32
N GLU A 30 -6.26 4.39 -2.80
CA GLU A 30 -5.92 4.65 -4.20
C GLU A 30 -4.45 5.03 -4.30
N PHE A 31 -3.82 4.68 -5.42
CA PHE A 31 -2.37 4.77 -5.57
C PHE A 31 -1.97 5.60 -6.77
N TYR A 32 -0.84 6.28 -6.64
CA TYR A 32 -0.27 7.15 -7.66
C TYR A 32 1.20 6.82 -7.86
N GLU A 33 1.65 6.87 -9.09
CA GLU A 33 3.07 6.75 -9.42
C GLU A 33 3.70 8.14 -9.44
N ASP A 34 4.80 8.29 -8.71
CA ASP A 34 5.56 9.54 -8.59
C ASP A 34 7.06 9.23 -8.75
N GLY A 35 7.53 9.24 -10.00
CA GLY A 35 8.88 8.79 -10.33
C GLY A 35 9.09 7.32 -9.96
N ASP A 36 10.06 7.05 -9.11
CA ASP A 36 10.34 5.70 -8.62
C ASP A 36 9.45 5.27 -7.46
N ASP A 37 8.74 6.21 -6.84
CA ASP A 37 7.90 5.98 -5.69
C ASP A 37 6.46 5.66 -6.09
N ILE A 38 5.77 4.95 -5.20
CA ILE A 38 4.31 4.84 -5.17
C ILE A 38 3.80 5.64 -3.98
N VAL A 39 2.72 6.39 -4.18
CA VAL A 39 2.14 7.29 -3.18
C VAL A 39 0.65 6.99 -3.04
N ALA A 40 0.14 7.06 -1.83
CA ALA A 40 -1.28 7.05 -1.54
C ALA A 40 -1.62 8.22 -0.61
N TYR A 41 -2.78 8.82 -0.84
CA TYR A 41 -3.36 9.81 0.06
C TYR A 41 -4.56 9.18 0.72
N TRP A 42 -4.61 9.21 2.05
CA TRP A 42 -5.63 8.50 2.78
C TRP A 42 -6.09 9.28 4.00
N LYS A 43 -7.39 9.27 4.25
CA LYS A 43 -7.98 9.97 5.39
C LYS A 43 -8.43 8.97 6.45
N PRO A 44 -7.91 9.05 7.70
CA PRO A 44 -8.39 8.22 8.80
C PRO A 44 -9.79 8.65 9.27
N ASN A 45 -10.41 7.79 10.07
CA ASN A 45 -11.65 8.11 10.77
C ASN A 45 -11.69 7.42 12.14
N GLY A 46 -12.72 7.73 12.94
CA GLY A 46 -12.85 7.26 14.30
C GLY A 46 -13.07 5.75 14.48
N TYR A 47 -13.49 5.04 13.43
CA TYR A 47 -13.65 3.58 13.47
C TYR A 47 -12.31 2.84 13.43
N MET A 48 -11.23 3.53 13.12
CA MET A 48 -9.89 2.98 12.95
C MET A 48 -8.97 3.33 14.13
N GLN A 49 -9.56 3.72 15.26
CA GLN A 49 -8.78 4.05 16.43
C GLN A 49 -8.27 2.82 17.17
N GLY A 50 -7.09 2.96 17.77
CA GLY A 50 -6.60 2.10 18.83
C GLY A 50 -6.95 2.74 20.18
N TRP A 51 -6.06 3.59 20.69
CA TRP A 51 -6.39 4.48 21.80
C TRP A 51 -7.34 5.59 21.34
N LEU A 52 -8.03 6.21 22.28
CA LEU A 52 -8.97 7.29 21.98
C LEU A 52 -8.32 8.34 21.05
N LYS A 53 -8.98 8.62 19.93
CA LYS A 53 -8.52 9.57 18.89
C LYS A 53 -7.14 9.30 18.29
N THR A 54 -6.61 8.09 18.45
CA THR A 54 -5.31 7.70 17.93
C THR A 54 -5.49 6.59 16.90
N LEU A 55 -4.93 6.78 15.71
CA LEU A 55 -4.98 5.78 14.65
C LEU A 55 -4.27 4.50 15.10
N HIS A 56 -4.96 3.37 14.95
CA HIS A 56 -4.47 2.05 15.36
C HIS A 56 -3.17 1.69 14.62
N GLY A 57 -2.17 1.20 15.37
CA GLY A 57 -0.88 0.78 14.77
C GLY A 57 -1.03 -0.34 13.73
N GLY A 58 -1.98 -1.24 13.93
CA GLY A 58 -2.32 -2.27 12.93
C GLY A 58 -2.84 -1.69 11.62
N ILE A 59 -3.63 -0.62 11.67
CA ILE A 59 -4.08 0.10 10.48
C ILE A 59 -2.89 0.79 9.79
N GLN A 60 -2.02 1.44 10.55
CA GLN A 60 -0.79 2.02 10.00
C GLN A 60 0.07 0.97 9.29
N SER A 61 0.22 -0.21 9.89
CA SER A 61 0.94 -1.33 9.28
C SER A 61 0.26 -1.82 8.01
N THR A 62 -1.06 -1.87 7.98
CA THR A 62 -1.83 -2.22 6.78
C THR A 62 -1.59 -1.22 5.65
N LEU A 63 -1.61 0.08 5.93
CA LEU A 63 -1.33 1.12 4.93
C LEU A 63 0.06 0.95 4.30
N MET A 64 1.07 0.65 5.13
CA MET A 64 2.45 0.46 4.66
C MET A 64 2.63 -0.87 3.94
N ASP A 65 1.99 -1.94 4.40
CA ASP A 65 2.01 -3.24 3.72
C ASP A 65 1.36 -3.15 2.34
N GLU A 66 0.20 -2.52 2.27
CA GLU A 66 -0.53 -2.39 1.01
C GLU A 66 0.27 -1.61 -0.04
N ILE A 67 0.88 -0.49 0.33
CA ILE A 67 1.68 0.26 -0.63
C ILE A 67 2.90 -0.56 -1.09
N GLY A 68 3.45 -1.42 -0.23
CA GLY A 68 4.49 -2.38 -0.59
C GLY A 68 4.04 -3.32 -1.71
N GLY A 69 2.84 -3.88 -1.60
CA GLY A 69 2.24 -4.70 -2.66
C GLY A 69 2.10 -3.94 -3.97
N TRP A 70 1.61 -2.69 -3.91
CA TRP A 70 1.41 -1.87 -5.11
C TRP A 70 2.72 -1.43 -5.78
N ILE A 71 3.81 -1.32 -5.03
CA ILE A 71 5.15 -1.14 -5.62
C ILE A 71 5.50 -2.34 -6.50
N ILE A 72 5.32 -3.56 -6.00
CA ILE A 72 5.58 -4.79 -6.77
C ILE A 72 4.69 -4.83 -8.02
N ILE A 73 3.40 -4.59 -7.86
CA ILE A 73 2.40 -4.63 -8.93
C ILE A 73 2.76 -3.64 -10.04
N ARG A 74 3.07 -2.41 -9.69
CA ARG A 74 3.33 -1.37 -10.69
C ARG A 74 4.75 -1.41 -11.24
N LYS A 75 5.77 -1.53 -10.38
CA LYS A 75 7.17 -1.41 -10.81
C LYS A 75 7.73 -2.69 -11.40
N LEU A 76 7.28 -3.84 -10.94
CA LEU A 76 7.77 -5.14 -11.42
C LEU A 76 6.78 -5.86 -12.32
N GLN A 77 5.55 -5.36 -12.46
CA GLN A 77 4.51 -5.95 -13.31
C GLN A 77 4.28 -7.43 -13.00
N THR A 78 4.22 -7.75 -11.71
CA THR A 78 3.92 -9.07 -11.17
C THR A 78 3.23 -8.91 -9.83
N THR A 79 3.01 -10.00 -9.10
CA THR A 79 2.50 -9.99 -7.74
C THR A 79 3.53 -10.57 -6.78
N GLY A 80 3.29 -10.41 -5.49
CA GLY A 80 4.15 -10.95 -4.46
C GLY A 80 3.40 -11.06 -3.14
N VAL A 81 4.04 -11.74 -2.20
CA VAL A 81 3.52 -11.92 -0.85
C VAL A 81 4.46 -11.31 0.16
N THR A 82 3.88 -10.70 1.18
CA THR A 82 4.64 -10.14 2.30
C THR A 82 5.30 -11.26 3.08
N SER A 83 6.62 -11.24 3.16
CA SER A 83 7.40 -12.17 3.98
C SER A 83 7.73 -11.57 5.33
N ARG A 84 8.05 -10.29 5.37
CA ARG A 84 8.45 -9.59 6.59
C ARG A 84 8.02 -8.15 6.53
N LEU A 85 7.50 -7.65 7.63
CA LEU A 85 7.23 -6.23 7.85
C LEU A 85 7.73 -5.84 9.23
N GLU A 86 8.61 -4.86 9.29
CA GLU A 86 9.09 -4.26 10.52
C GLU A 86 8.71 -2.79 10.54
N ALA A 87 7.74 -2.45 11.39
CA ALA A 87 7.23 -1.09 11.50
C ALA A 87 7.80 -0.38 12.72
N LYS A 88 8.11 0.91 12.56
CA LYS A 88 8.46 1.83 13.64
C LYS A 88 7.42 2.94 13.70
N PHE A 89 6.82 3.11 14.87
CA PHE A 89 5.83 4.15 15.13
C PHE A 89 6.53 5.31 15.84
N ILE A 90 6.78 6.39 15.10
CA ILE A 90 7.66 7.50 15.52
C ILE A 90 6.84 8.58 16.19
N LYS A 91 5.68 8.91 15.63
CA LYS A 91 4.77 9.95 16.12
C LYS A 91 3.34 9.48 16.01
N SER A 92 2.54 9.68 17.07
CA SER A 92 1.11 9.36 17.06
C SER A 92 0.40 10.07 15.93
N ILE A 93 -0.55 9.37 15.31
CA ILE A 93 -1.43 9.91 14.27
C ILE A 93 -2.82 10.07 14.86
N SER A 94 -3.38 11.27 14.78
CA SER A 94 -4.78 11.50 15.18
C SER A 94 -5.74 10.90 14.15
N THR A 95 -6.85 10.32 14.62
CA THR A 95 -7.95 9.92 13.73
C THR A 95 -8.66 11.11 13.09
N ASP A 96 -8.41 12.34 13.57
CA ASP A 96 -8.93 13.59 13.01
C ASP A 96 -8.02 14.21 11.94
N GLU A 97 -6.88 13.56 11.63
CA GLU A 97 -6.00 14.03 10.54
C GLU A 97 -6.79 14.21 9.24
N PRO A 98 -6.67 15.37 8.58
CA PRO A 98 -7.40 15.61 7.34
C PRO A 98 -6.89 14.78 6.18
N LEU A 99 -5.59 14.44 6.17
CA LEU A 99 -4.97 13.62 5.12
C LEU A 99 -3.64 13.07 5.59
N LEU A 100 -3.41 11.80 5.33
CA LEU A 100 -2.09 11.16 5.45
C LEU A 100 -1.50 10.93 4.07
N THR A 101 -0.20 11.05 3.96
CA THR A 101 0.56 10.66 2.77
C THR A 101 1.33 9.39 3.10
N ILE A 102 1.08 8.33 2.37
CA ILE A 102 1.83 7.08 2.44
C ILE A 102 2.71 6.99 1.20
N ARG A 103 3.99 6.82 1.38
CA ARG A 103 4.97 6.77 0.28
C ARG A 103 5.86 5.56 0.43
N GLY A 104 6.10 4.85 -0.65
CA GLY A 104 6.96 3.68 -0.62
C GLY A 104 7.80 3.50 -1.88
N ARG A 105 8.90 2.77 -1.77
CA ARG A 105 9.84 2.52 -2.86
C ARG A 105 10.62 1.24 -2.68
N ILE A 106 11.21 0.75 -3.78
CA ILE A 106 12.16 -0.36 -3.75
C ILE A 106 13.50 0.16 -3.25
N LYS A 107 14.09 -0.55 -2.28
CA LYS A 107 15.45 -0.30 -1.79
C LYS A 107 16.48 -1.21 -2.46
N ASP A 108 16.15 -2.48 -2.60
CA ASP A 108 17.05 -3.49 -3.15
C ASP A 108 16.24 -4.69 -3.66
N ARG A 109 16.87 -5.51 -4.47
CA ARG A 109 16.30 -6.76 -4.98
C ARG A 109 17.37 -7.83 -5.09
N LYS A 110 17.09 -9.01 -4.51
CA LYS A 110 17.95 -10.20 -4.60
C LYS A 110 17.12 -11.38 -5.07
N ARG A 111 17.23 -11.74 -6.36
CA ARG A 111 16.40 -12.79 -6.98
C ARG A 111 14.92 -12.45 -6.86
N ASN A 112 14.13 -13.31 -6.18
CA ASN A 112 12.71 -13.09 -5.93
C ASN A 112 12.40 -12.35 -4.63
N ALA A 113 13.41 -12.02 -3.83
CA ALA A 113 13.25 -11.19 -2.63
C ALA A 113 13.42 -9.71 -2.97
N VAL A 114 12.40 -8.91 -2.68
CA VAL A 114 12.39 -7.47 -2.90
C VAL A 114 12.33 -6.76 -1.56
N PHE A 115 13.28 -5.86 -1.34
CA PHE A 115 13.39 -5.06 -0.12
C PHE A 115 12.77 -3.70 -0.38
N LEU A 116 11.78 -3.35 0.44
CA LEU A 116 10.97 -2.14 0.30
C LEU A 116 11.04 -1.31 1.56
N GLU A 117 10.81 -0.02 1.40
CA GLU A 117 10.49 0.84 2.54
C GLU A 117 9.20 1.61 2.27
N ALA A 118 8.47 1.90 3.33
CA ALA A 118 7.30 2.76 3.30
C ALA A 118 7.32 3.73 4.49
N GLU A 119 6.70 4.88 4.29
CA GLU A 119 6.63 5.96 5.28
C GLU A 119 5.23 6.54 5.29
N ILE A 120 4.78 6.95 6.47
CA ILE A 120 3.51 7.69 6.65
C ILE A 120 3.83 9.08 7.18
N TYR A 121 3.33 10.08 6.48
CA TYR A 121 3.43 11.51 6.85
C TYR A 121 2.05 12.04 7.19
N ASN A 122 1.97 12.90 8.22
CA ASN A 122 0.73 13.62 8.55
C ASN A 122 0.54 14.84 7.64
N SER A 123 -0.54 15.59 7.86
CA SER A 123 -0.89 16.78 7.08
C SER A 123 0.12 17.92 7.22
N GLN A 124 0.95 17.90 8.25
CA GLN A 124 2.04 18.86 8.47
C GLN A 124 3.38 18.37 7.89
N ASN A 125 3.34 17.30 7.10
CA ASN A 125 4.51 16.66 6.48
C ASN A 125 5.54 16.15 7.50
N GLU A 126 5.07 15.72 8.67
CA GLU A 126 5.92 15.10 9.69
C GLU A 126 5.90 13.58 9.51
N LEU A 127 7.07 12.94 9.62
CA LEU A 127 7.19 11.49 9.57
C LEU A 127 6.59 10.89 10.85
N CYS A 128 5.55 10.07 10.69
CA CYS A 128 4.84 9.45 11.81
C CYS A 128 5.13 7.96 11.98
N ALA A 129 5.32 7.25 10.88
CA ALA A 129 5.67 5.83 10.91
C ALA A 129 6.49 5.47 9.68
N ARG A 130 7.27 4.40 9.80
CA ARG A 130 8.02 3.82 8.68
C ARG A 130 8.06 2.32 8.81
N ALA A 131 8.21 1.62 7.70
CA ALA A 131 8.41 0.18 7.67
C ALA A 131 9.51 -0.21 6.69
N ASP A 132 10.26 -1.23 7.08
CA ASP A 132 11.13 -2.00 6.20
C ASP A 132 10.44 -3.34 5.92
N MET A 133 10.35 -3.72 4.65
CA MET A 133 9.60 -4.89 4.23
C MET A 133 10.41 -5.77 3.30
N VAL A 134 10.12 -7.05 3.34
CA VAL A 134 10.60 -8.04 2.36
C VAL A 134 9.39 -8.71 1.73
N TYR A 135 9.32 -8.64 0.39
CA TYR A 135 8.32 -9.35 -0.40
C TYR A 135 8.98 -10.43 -1.22
N PHE A 136 8.33 -11.58 -1.35
CA PHE A 136 8.70 -12.58 -2.35
C PHE A 136 7.79 -12.44 -3.55
N VAL A 137 8.39 -12.15 -4.70
CA VAL A 137 7.66 -12.00 -5.96
C VAL A 137 7.52 -13.35 -6.65
N VAL A 138 6.39 -13.51 -7.34
CA VAL A 138 6.12 -14.70 -8.15
C VAL A 138 6.44 -14.42 -9.62
N SER A 139 6.55 -15.47 -10.45
CA SER A 139 6.68 -15.31 -11.89
C SER A 139 5.43 -14.63 -12.47
N LYS A 140 5.58 -14.01 -13.65
CA LYS A 140 4.45 -13.37 -14.34
C LYS A 140 3.35 -14.38 -14.69
N GLU A 141 3.74 -15.62 -15.03
CA GLU A 141 2.80 -16.71 -15.30
C GLU A 141 1.96 -17.03 -14.05
N ARG A 142 2.60 -17.19 -12.89
CA ARG A 142 1.90 -17.43 -11.64
C ARG A 142 1.03 -16.25 -11.23
N ALA A 143 1.49 -15.03 -11.46
CA ALA A 143 0.69 -13.83 -11.16
C ALA A 143 -0.62 -13.83 -11.96
N THR A 144 -0.58 -14.24 -13.22
CA THR A 144 -1.78 -14.35 -14.06
C THR A 144 -2.67 -15.50 -13.62
N GLU A 145 -2.12 -16.70 -13.40
CA GLU A 145 -2.88 -17.91 -13.09
C GLU A 145 -3.47 -17.90 -11.68
N GLU A 146 -2.70 -17.50 -10.69
CA GLU A 146 -3.09 -17.60 -9.27
C GLU A 146 -3.72 -16.30 -8.74
N PHE A 147 -3.35 -15.15 -9.28
CA PHE A 147 -3.78 -13.83 -8.76
C PHE A 147 -4.61 -13.02 -9.76
N HIS A 148 -4.93 -13.59 -10.93
CA HIS A 148 -5.69 -12.92 -11.99
C HIS A 148 -5.07 -11.59 -12.43
N PHE A 149 -3.75 -11.50 -12.42
CA PHE A 149 -3.01 -10.30 -12.76
C PHE A 149 -2.65 -10.28 -14.26
N CYS A 150 -3.14 -9.27 -14.97
CA CYS A 150 -2.89 -9.09 -16.41
C CYS A 150 -2.15 -7.79 -16.73
N GLY A 151 -1.43 -7.25 -15.77
CA GLY A 151 -0.70 -5.99 -15.91
C GLY A 151 -1.34 -4.84 -15.15
N CYS A 152 -0.55 -3.82 -14.86
CA CYS A 152 -0.95 -2.64 -14.11
C CYS A 152 -0.57 -1.37 -14.89
N LYS A 153 -1.56 -0.51 -15.15
CA LYS A 153 -1.43 0.71 -15.93
C LYS A 153 -1.75 1.94 -15.09
N THR A 154 -1.33 3.09 -15.58
CA THR A 154 -1.83 4.39 -15.11
C THR A 154 -2.92 4.91 -16.04
N GLU A 155 -3.65 5.94 -15.59
CA GLU A 155 -4.73 6.56 -16.39
C GLU A 155 -4.24 7.15 -17.73
N ASP A 156 -2.91 7.43 -17.85
CA ASP A 156 -2.30 8.01 -19.04
C ASP A 156 -1.83 6.96 -20.06
N GLU A 157 -1.92 5.67 -19.77
CA GLU A 157 -1.55 4.54 -20.63
C GLU A 157 -2.79 3.84 -21.19
#